data_c1eab8f226b051572a2ab6414aad5072
#
_entry.id   c1eab8f226b051572a2ab6414aad5072
#
_cell.length_a   1.000
_cell.length_b   1.000
_cell.length_c   1.000
_cell.angle_alpha   90.00
_cell.angle_beta   90.00
_cell.angle_gamma   90.00
#
_symmetry.space_group_name_H-M   'P 1'
#
loop_
_entity.id
_entity.type
_entity.pdbx_description
1 polymer ?
#
loop_
_entity_poly.entity_id
_entity_poly.type
_entity_poly.pdbx_seq_one_letter_code
_entity_poly.pdbx_strand_id
1 'polypeptide(L)'
;MGRITREVDVGGQRFRAMFDTGSKNTYVLSAVADATQSRVPVQARGVTLGGRPHTLREACLLRATIEGHAIEDDAYVIDALGHDDQGRPIDILVGALLMQKWCIRPVPDEERLDWTHYPSVFNEFIGSPA
;
A
#
# COMPACT_ATOMS: atom_id res chain seq x y z
N MET A 1 -0.27 5.41 -17.75
CA MET A 1 -1.20 6.48 -17.47
C MET A 1 -2.07 6.13 -16.26
N GLY A 2 -2.35 7.05 -15.41
CA GLY A 2 -3.28 6.90 -14.31
C GLY A 2 -2.73 6.31 -13.03
N ARG A 3 -1.54 5.76 -13.03
CA ARG A 3 -0.92 5.22 -11.83
C ARG A 3 0.20 6.12 -11.38
N ILE A 4 0.20 6.40 -10.09
CA ILE A 4 1.18 7.28 -9.48
C ILE A 4 2.16 6.41 -8.70
N THR A 5 3.46 6.69 -8.87
CA THR A 5 4.51 6.06 -8.09
C THR A 5 5.19 7.11 -7.23
N ARG A 6 5.53 6.71 -6.00
CA ARG A 6 6.25 7.57 -5.07
C ARG A 6 7.26 6.74 -4.29
N GLU A 7 8.33 7.38 -3.91
CA GLU A 7 9.21 6.79 -2.92
C GLU A 7 8.61 6.96 -1.55
N VAL A 8 8.66 5.90 -0.77
CA VAL A 8 8.12 5.89 0.58
C VAL A 8 9.17 5.37 1.54
N ASP A 9 9.04 5.73 2.81
CA ASP A 9 9.96 5.30 3.85
C ASP A 9 9.29 4.20 4.68
N VAL A 10 9.96 3.07 4.81
CA VAL A 10 9.52 1.96 5.68
C VAL A 10 10.72 1.53 6.51
N GLY A 11 10.64 1.68 7.83
CA GLY A 11 11.71 1.29 8.72
C GLY A 11 13.03 1.98 8.44
N GLY A 12 13.00 3.22 7.95
CA GLY A 12 14.20 3.98 7.61
C GLY A 12 14.79 3.66 6.24
N GLN A 13 14.14 2.79 5.47
CA GLN A 13 14.57 2.45 4.12
C GLN A 13 13.58 2.97 3.10
N ARG A 14 14.07 3.29 1.91
CA ARG A 14 13.24 3.81 0.83
C ARG A 14 12.84 2.71 -0.12
N PHE A 15 11.55 2.73 -0.48
CA PHE A 15 10.98 1.78 -1.42
C PHE A 15 10.09 2.52 -2.41
N ARG A 16 9.84 1.90 -3.54
CA ARG A 16 8.98 2.48 -4.58
C ARG A 16 7.59 1.89 -4.46
N ALA A 17 6.61 2.75 -4.25
CA ALA A 17 5.21 2.37 -4.13
C ALA A 17 4.42 2.86 -5.34
N MET A 18 3.57 1.98 -5.87
CA MET A 18 2.60 2.32 -6.91
C MET A 18 1.22 2.35 -6.28
N PHE A 19 0.46 3.41 -6.52
CA PHE A 19 -0.90 3.58 -6.02
C PHE A 19 -1.87 3.15 -7.08
N ASP A 20 -2.59 2.06 -6.83
CA ASP A 20 -3.45 1.41 -7.81
C ASP A 20 -4.85 1.20 -7.22
N THR A 21 -5.79 2.05 -7.62
CA THR A 21 -7.17 1.95 -7.15
C THR A 21 -7.90 0.73 -7.70
N GLY A 22 -7.35 0.07 -8.71
CA GLY A 22 -7.89 -1.18 -9.23
C GLY A 22 -7.52 -2.40 -8.40
N SER A 23 -6.60 -2.26 -7.45
CA SER A 23 -6.25 -3.32 -6.52
C SER A 23 -6.95 -3.07 -5.18
N LYS A 24 -7.63 -4.09 -4.66
CA LYS A 24 -8.30 -3.95 -3.36
C LYS A 24 -7.31 -3.91 -2.22
N ASN A 25 -6.41 -4.89 -2.19
CA ASN A 25 -5.45 -5.08 -1.11
C ASN A 25 -4.12 -4.43 -1.44
N THR A 26 -3.28 -4.30 -0.42
CA THR A 26 -1.91 -3.82 -0.55
C THR A 26 -0.96 -5.01 -0.52
N TYR A 27 0.06 -4.96 -1.37
CA TYR A 27 1.06 -6.03 -1.50
C TYR A 27 2.44 -5.45 -1.42
N VAL A 28 3.35 -6.19 -0.78
CA VAL A 28 4.75 -5.77 -0.63
C VAL A 28 5.68 -6.92 -0.97
N LEU A 29 6.85 -6.59 -1.49
CA LEU A 29 7.90 -7.57 -1.70
C LEU A 29 8.55 -7.93 -0.36
N SER A 30 9.27 -9.05 -0.36
CA SER A 30 9.88 -9.59 0.85
C SER A 30 10.78 -8.58 1.57
N ALA A 31 11.55 -7.79 0.82
CA ALA A 31 12.45 -6.79 1.41
C ALA A 31 11.69 -5.74 2.22
N VAL A 32 10.51 -5.35 1.75
CA VAL A 32 9.66 -4.40 2.50
C VAL A 32 9.15 -5.05 3.78
N ALA A 33 8.66 -6.28 3.67
CA ALA A 33 8.17 -7.02 4.82
C ALA A 33 9.26 -7.18 5.88
N ASP A 34 10.49 -7.45 5.48
CA ASP A 34 11.62 -7.53 6.41
C ASP A 34 11.84 -6.20 7.11
N ALA A 35 11.72 -5.08 6.39
CA ALA A 35 11.89 -3.76 6.97
C ALA A 35 10.80 -3.42 8.00
N THR A 36 9.60 -4.02 7.89
CA THR A 36 8.53 -3.80 8.87
C THR A 36 8.75 -4.56 10.17
N GLN A 37 9.53 -5.63 10.14
CA GLN A 37 9.77 -6.50 11.30
C GLN A 37 8.46 -7.07 11.88
N SER A 38 7.46 -7.29 11.02
CA SER A 38 6.13 -7.71 11.46
C SER A 38 5.55 -8.81 10.58
N ARG A 39 6.39 -9.64 9.97
CA ARG A 39 5.92 -10.75 9.12
C ARG A 39 5.21 -11.80 9.96
N VAL A 40 4.05 -12.23 9.47
CA VAL A 40 3.28 -13.30 10.10
C VAL A 40 2.77 -14.24 9.03
N PRO A 41 2.68 -15.55 9.31
CA PRO A 41 2.07 -16.47 8.38
C PRO A 41 0.56 -16.25 8.34
N VAL A 42 -0.03 -16.46 7.17
CA VAL A 42 -1.49 -16.41 6.98
C VAL A 42 -1.92 -17.65 6.23
N GLN A 43 -3.22 -17.90 6.22
CA GLN A 43 -3.77 -18.97 5.40
C GLN A 43 -3.43 -18.69 3.93
N ALA A 44 -2.93 -19.70 3.23
CA ALA A 44 -2.54 -19.56 1.84
C ALA A 44 -3.75 -19.14 0.99
N ARG A 45 -3.56 -18.12 0.15
CA ARG A 45 -4.59 -17.59 -0.74
C ARG A 45 -3.99 -17.30 -2.10
N GLY A 46 -4.77 -17.53 -3.13
CA GLY A 46 -4.38 -17.16 -4.48
C GLY A 46 -4.78 -15.72 -4.77
N VAL A 47 -3.96 -15.03 -5.55
CA VAL A 47 -4.30 -13.73 -6.10
C VAL A 47 -3.76 -13.66 -7.52
N THR A 48 -4.50 -13.00 -8.40
CA THR A 48 -4.04 -12.74 -9.77
C THR A 48 -3.78 -11.26 -9.91
N LEU A 49 -2.54 -10.90 -10.20
CA LEU A 49 -2.14 -9.51 -10.44
C LEU A 49 -1.52 -9.41 -11.83
N GLY A 50 -2.02 -8.48 -12.64
CA GLY A 50 -1.50 -8.29 -13.99
C GLY A 50 -1.59 -9.55 -14.83
N GLY A 51 -2.61 -10.38 -14.64
CA GLY A 51 -2.79 -11.63 -15.34
C GLY A 51 -1.92 -12.77 -14.84
N ARG A 52 -1.14 -12.57 -13.79
CA ARG A 52 -0.25 -13.60 -13.25
C ARG A 52 -0.77 -14.10 -11.90
N PRO A 53 -0.83 -15.43 -11.71
CA PRO A 53 -1.26 -15.99 -10.43
C PRO A 53 -0.10 -15.99 -9.42
N HIS A 54 -0.44 -15.71 -8.17
CA HIS A 54 0.49 -15.76 -7.05
C HIS A 54 -0.18 -16.46 -5.89
N THR A 55 0.62 -17.03 -5.00
CA THR A 55 0.12 -17.59 -3.74
C THR A 55 0.66 -16.77 -2.60
N LEU A 56 -0.24 -16.24 -1.78
CA LEU A 56 0.09 -15.41 -0.62
C LEU A 56 0.12 -16.31 0.61
N ARG A 57 1.23 -16.29 1.36
CA ARG A 57 1.42 -17.11 2.55
C ARG A 57 1.77 -16.31 3.79
N GLU A 58 2.05 -15.03 3.62
CA GLU A 58 2.46 -14.15 4.72
C GLU A 58 1.85 -12.77 4.56
N ALA A 59 1.75 -12.09 5.69
CA ALA A 59 1.34 -10.69 5.73
C ALA A 59 2.27 -9.93 6.68
N CYS A 60 2.15 -8.62 6.67
CA CYS A 60 2.89 -7.76 7.60
C CYS A 60 2.06 -6.52 7.89
N LEU A 61 2.42 -5.83 8.97
CA LEU A 61 1.88 -4.51 9.23
C LEU A 61 2.80 -3.50 8.54
N LEU A 62 2.30 -2.92 7.47
CA LEU A 62 3.04 -1.90 6.73
C LEU A 62 2.86 -0.57 7.43
N ARG A 63 3.97 -0.04 7.97
CA ARG A 63 4.02 1.32 8.51
C ARG A 63 4.95 2.10 7.61
N ALA A 64 4.42 3.12 6.96
CA ALA A 64 5.17 3.88 5.98
C ALA A 64 4.94 5.37 6.16
N THR A 65 5.92 6.17 5.74
CA THR A 65 5.77 7.61 5.62
C THR A 65 5.76 7.94 4.14
N ILE A 66 4.69 8.58 3.69
CA ILE A 66 4.47 8.91 2.30
C ILE A 66 4.25 10.41 2.21
N GLU A 67 5.18 11.12 1.57
CA GLU A 67 5.10 12.58 1.44
C GLU A 67 4.84 13.27 2.81
N GLY A 68 5.54 12.79 3.82
CA GLY A 68 5.43 13.34 5.18
C GLY A 68 4.25 12.82 5.99
N HIS A 69 3.41 11.96 5.45
CA HIS A 69 2.23 11.43 6.13
C HIS A 69 2.48 10.00 6.59
N ALA A 70 2.30 9.74 7.87
CA ALA A 70 2.43 8.41 8.43
C ALA A 70 1.16 7.61 8.20
N ILE A 71 1.31 6.39 7.68
CA ILE A 71 0.20 5.46 7.50
C ILE A 71 0.60 4.08 8.02
N GLU A 72 -0.37 3.30 8.40
CA GLU A 72 -0.19 1.87 8.67
C GLU A 72 -1.40 1.09 8.21
N ASP A 73 -1.16 -0.10 7.69
CA ASP A 73 -2.23 -1.03 7.31
C ASP A 73 -1.64 -2.41 7.05
N ASP A 74 -2.51 -3.39 6.96
CA ASP A 74 -2.11 -4.73 6.60
C ASP A 74 -1.66 -4.80 5.14
N ALA A 75 -0.65 -5.61 4.88
CA ALA A 75 -0.19 -5.88 3.53
C ALA A 75 0.17 -7.34 3.40
N TYR A 76 -0.10 -7.93 2.23
CA TYR A 76 0.34 -9.28 1.93
C TYR A 76 1.73 -9.25 1.32
N VAL A 77 2.53 -10.26 1.66
CA VAL A 77 3.85 -10.43 1.07
C VAL A 77 3.69 -11.20 -0.24
N ILE A 78 4.25 -10.65 -1.31
CA ILE A 78 4.15 -11.25 -2.65
C ILE A 78 5.55 -11.40 -3.25
N ASP A 79 5.70 -12.32 -4.18
CA ASP A 79 7.00 -12.64 -4.78
C ASP A 79 7.45 -11.65 -5.85
N ALA A 80 6.52 -11.02 -6.55
CA ALA A 80 6.86 -10.08 -7.63
C ALA A 80 5.74 -9.10 -7.86
N LEU A 81 6.10 -7.85 -8.21
CA LEU A 81 5.12 -6.79 -8.50
C LEU A 81 5.32 -6.14 -9.86
N GLY A 82 6.43 -6.43 -10.54
CA GLY A 82 6.72 -5.85 -11.84
C GLY A 82 7.37 -4.47 -11.76
N HIS A 83 7.14 -3.65 -12.78
CA HIS A 83 7.86 -2.39 -12.97
C HIS A 83 6.87 -1.27 -13.26
N ASP A 84 7.31 -0.03 -13.00
CA ASP A 84 6.54 1.16 -13.36
C ASP A 84 6.71 1.48 -14.86
N ASP A 85 6.10 2.59 -15.32
CA ASP A 85 6.14 2.99 -16.73
C ASP A 85 7.54 3.32 -17.20
N GLN A 86 8.47 3.60 -16.29
CA GLN A 86 9.86 3.91 -16.60
C GLN A 86 10.78 2.70 -16.44
N GLY A 87 10.20 1.51 -16.25
CA GLY A 87 10.95 0.28 -16.11
C GLY A 87 11.59 0.07 -14.75
N ARG A 88 11.23 0.86 -13.74
CA ARG A 88 11.79 0.71 -12.40
C ARG A 88 10.97 -0.30 -11.59
N PRO A 89 11.63 -1.15 -10.79
CA PRO A 89 10.92 -2.14 -9.99
C PRO A 89 9.97 -1.49 -8.99
N ILE A 90 8.81 -2.11 -8.80
CA ILE A 90 7.85 -1.72 -7.78
C ILE A 90 8.04 -2.62 -6.57
N ASP A 91 8.12 -2.01 -5.40
CA ASP A 91 8.30 -2.73 -4.13
C ASP A 91 7.00 -2.88 -3.36
N ILE A 92 6.08 -1.93 -3.54
CA ILE A 92 4.81 -1.87 -2.82
C ILE A 92 3.70 -1.52 -3.82
N LEU A 93 2.63 -2.30 -3.81
CA LEU A 93 1.40 -1.95 -4.53
C LEU A 93 0.38 -1.52 -3.49
N VAL A 94 0.08 -0.23 -3.44
CA VAL A 94 -0.89 0.32 -2.50
C VAL A 94 -2.28 0.19 -3.09
N GLY A 95 -3.14 -0.54 -2.39
CA GLY A 95 -4.49 -0.83 -2.86
C GLY A 95 -5.54 0.13 -2.34
N ALA A 96 -6.77 -0.08 -2.83
CA ALA A 96 -7.89 0.82 -2.56
C ALA A 96 -8.26 0.90 -1.07
N LEU A 97 -8.20 -0.22 -0.35
CA LEU A 97 -8.60 -0.21 1.07
C LEU A 97 -7.69 0.66 1.92
N LEU A 98 -6.37 0.59 1.68
CA LEU A 98 -5.44 1.46 2.40
C LEU A 98 -5.69 2.92 2.05
N MET A 99 -5.88 3.21 0.78
CA MET A 99 -6.15 4.58 0.33
C MET A 99 -7.44 5.12 0.93
N GLN A 100 -8.49 4.30 1.00
CA GLN A 100 -9.76 4.71 1.62
C GLN A 100 -9.59 5.00 3.10
N LYS A 101 -8.87 4.13 3.80
CA LYS A 101 -8.66 4.29 5.24
C LYS A 101 -7.97 5.62 5.56
N TRP A 102 -6.98 5.99 4.76
CA TRP A 102 -6.15 7.17 5.02
C TRP A 102 -6.55 8.37 4.17
N CYS A 103 -7.65 8.23 3.40
CA CYS A 103 -8.17 9.30 2.54
C CYS A 103 -7.12 9.80 1.55
N ILE A 104 -6.33 8.88 1.01
CA ILE A 104 -5.35 9.17 -0.02
C ILE A 104 -6.07 9.15 -1.35
N ARG A 105 -6.05 10.25 -2.08
CA ARG A 105 -6.71 10.35 -3.39
C ARG A 105 -5.68 10.57 -4.48
N PRO A 106 -5.42 9.56 -5.31
CA PRO A 106 -4.58 9.79 -6.50
C PRO A 106 -5.29 10.73 -7.47
N VAL A 107 -4.54 11.69 -8.00
CA VAL A 107 -5.01 12.61 -9.03
C VAL A 107 -4.12 12.40 -10.25
N PRO A 108 -4.44 11.41 -11.10
CA PRO A 108 -3.52 11.01 -12.18
C PRO A 108 -3.22 12.12 -13.17
N ASP A 109 -4.19 12.97 -13.48
CA ASP A 109 -4.00 14.07 -14.44
C ASP A 109 -2.97 15.08 -13.96
N GLU A 110 -2.77 15.18 -12.65
CA GLU A 110 -1.80 16.07 -12.03
C GLU A 110 -0.59 15.33 -11.49
N GLU A 111 -0.56 14.03 -11.66
CA GLU A 111 0.50 13.15 -11.17
C GLU A 111 0.83 13.42 -9.70
N ARG A 112 -0.21 13.54 -8.87
CA ARG A 112 -0.04 13.82 -7.44
C ARG A 112 -1.02 13.00 -6.60
N LEU A 113 -0.69 12.90 -5.32
CA LEU A 113 -1.59 12.39 -4.30
C LEU A 113 -2.23 13.57 -3.58
N ASP A 114 -3.54 13.50 -3.38
CA ASP A 114 -4.28 14.51 -2.64
C ASP A 114 -4.45 14.03 -1.21
N TRP A 115 -3.90 14.80 -0.26
CA TRP A 115 -3.93 14.50 1.18
C TRP A 115 -4.91 15.39 1.93
N THR A 116 -5.79 16.10 1.24
CA THR A 116 -6.68 17.09 1.86
C THR A 116 -7.44 16.52 3.07
N HIS A 117 -7.89 15.27 2.97
CA HIS A 117 -8.71 14.65 4.00
C HIS A 117 -7.94 13.63 4.85
N TYR A 118 -6.61 13.66 4.80
CA TYR A 118 -5.80 12.77 5.63
C TYR A 118 -6.18 12.95 7.11
N PRO A 119 -6.54 11.85 7.81
CA PRO A 119 -7.01 11.97 9.19
C PRO A 119 -5.85 12.01 10.17
N SER A 120 -5.62 13.16 10.80
CA SER A 120 -4.70 13.26 11.93
C SER A 120 -5.38 12.81 13.23
N VAL A 121 -6.70 12.78 13.24
CA VAL A 121 -7.52 12.32 14.35
C VAL A 121 -8.66 11.48 13.79
N PHE A 122 -8.90 10.31 14.37
CA PHE A 122 -10.04 9.50 13.99
C PHE A 122 -11.26 9.96 14.78
N ASN A 123 -12.24 10.51 14.04
CA ASN A 123 -13.53 10.86 14.61
C ASN A 123 -14.52 9.82 14.13
N GLU A 124 -14.93 8.91 15.02
CA GLU A 124 -15.80 7.82 14.66
C GLU A 124 -17.08 7.89 15.49
N PHE A 125 -18.19 7.63 14.82
CA PHE A 125 -19.49 7.62 15.44
C PHE A 125 -20.01 6.19 15.44
N ILE A 126 -20.18 5.61 16.64
CA ILE A 126 -20.58 4.20 16.79
C ILE A 126 -21.95 4.06 17.40
N GLY A 127 -22.84 4.98 17.13
CA GLY A 127 -24.22 4.95 17.62
C GLY A 127 -24.59 6.24 18.30
N SER A 128 -25.85 6.31 18.80
CA SER A 128 -26.28 7.50 19.52
C SER A 128 -25.54 7.61 20.83
N PRO A 129 -25.03 8.80 21.17
CA PRO A 129 -24.54 9.02 22.53
C PRO A 129 -25.69 8.82 23.49
N ALA A 130 -25.43 8.07 24.50
CA ALA A 130 -26.44 7.83 25.53
C ALA A 130 -26.62 9.08 26.38
#